data_2dec4bb7057ace99a6675bf7cf848a1f
#
_entry.id   2dec4bb7057ace99a6675bf7cf848a1f
#
_cell.length_a   1.000
_cell.length_b   1.000
_cell.length_c   1.000
_cell.angle_alpha   90.00
_cell.angle_beta   90.00
_cell.angle_gamma   90.00
#
_symmetry.space_group_name_H-M   'P 1'
#
loop_
_entity.id
_entity.type
_entity.pdbx_description
1 polymer ?
#
loop_
_entity_poly.entity_id
_entity_poly.type
_entity_poly.pdbx_seq_one_letter_code
_entity_poly.pdbx_strand_id
1 'polypeptide(L)'
;METQTRGLRDALGPNAEFIFLNGSFEARGPTDAIVEKLFGDTAPFFEWWIVRDLENEEIEDIEAQDGVPQGTAARWCHAFEGIDQAIESMDEKLKELGEFDLAVGFSQGAVMLTILSMWYHKKTPTKPWWKLVLCVCGVYPRGINVRELFEENDGKPILVPFPSIHVVGQKDSLYKESLVLKDMYTPHARGSPLERLLIEHDGGHKFPSPGRHTKFYADLADTIWQFFTDIHHNSVARL
;
A
#
# COMPACT_ATOMS: atom_id res chain seq x y z
N MET A 1 -12.05 -4.06 -6.17
CA MET A 1 -10.70 -4.19 -6.76
C MET A 1 -10.74 -4.77 -8.17
N GLU A 2 -11.35 -5.90 -8.40
CA GLU A 2 -11.35 -6.57 -9.70
C GLU A 2 -11.80 -5.67 -10.88
N THR A 3 -12.89 -4.94 -10.71
CA THR A 3 -13.38 -3.97 -11.72
C THR A 3 -12.43 -2.76 -11.85
N GLN A 4 -11.86 -2.26 -10.75
CA GLN A 4 -10.97 -1.10 -10.74
C GLN A 4 -9.65 -1.38 -11.43
N THR A 5 -9.12 -2.60 -11.30
CA THR A 5 -7.83 -3.00 -11.90
C THR A 5 -7.94 -3.46 -13.36
N ARG A 6 -9.14 -3.41 -13.96
CA ARG A 6 -9.36 -3.91 -15.32
C ARG A 6 -8.36 -3.36 -16.34
N GLY A 7 -8.12 -2.03 -16.33
CA GLY A 7 -7.16 -1.43 -17.26
C GLY A 7 -5.73 -1.95 -17.10
N LEU A 8 -5.30 -2.19 -15.86
CA LEU A 8 -3.99 -2.78 -15.57
C LEU A 8 -3.96 -4.25 -16.02
N ARG A 9 -5.00 -5.03 -15.73
CA ARG A 9 -5.08 -6.44 -16.14
C ARG A 9 -5.06 -6.60 -17.66
N ASP A 10 -5.85 -5.78 -18.36
CA ASP A 10 -5.91 -5.79 -19.83
C ASP A 10 -4.54 -5.43 -20.43
N ALA A 11 -3.80 -4.49 -19.84
CA ALA A 11 -2.49 -4.06 -20.31
C ALA A 11 -1.37 -5.05 -20.00
N LEU A 12 -1.37 -5.69 -18.83
CA LEU A 12 -0.40 -6.75 -18.47
C LEU A 12 -0.61 -8.03 -19.27
N GLY A 13 -1.84 -8.26 -19.75
CA GLY A 13 -2.18 -9.35 -20.65
C GLY A 13 -2.18 -10.74 -20.00
N PRO A 14 -2.16 -11.81 -20.83
CA PRO A 14 -2.38 -13.19 -20.38
C PRO A 14 -1.20 -13.79 -19.59
N ASN A 15 -0.07 -13.10 -19.55
CA ASN A 15 1.11 -13.55 -18.80
C ASN A 15 1.09 -13.12 -17.32
N ALA A 16 0.05 -12.39 -16.89
CA ALA A 16 -0.15 -11.96 -15.52
C ALA A 16 -1.39 -12.63 -14.92
N GLU A 17 -1.20 -13.38 -13.84
CA GLU A 17 -2.28 -13.91 -13.01
C GLU A 17 -2.58 -12.95 -11.87
N PHE A 18 -3.87 -12.73 -11.57
CA PHE A 18 -4.31 -11.83 -10.51
C PHE A 18 -5.06 -12.59 -9.42
N ILE A 19 -4.58 -12.47 -8.21
CA ILE A 19 -5.25 -12.98 -7.00
C ILE A 19 -5.78 -11.78 -6.22
N PHE A 20 -7.08 -11.77 -5.92
CA PHE A 20 -7.73 -10.70 -5.17
C PHE A 20 -7.98 -11.15 -3.74
N LEU A 21 -7.52 -10.35 -2.78
CA LEU A 21 -7.72 -10.60 -1.36
C LEU A 21 -8.62 -9.53 -0.76
N ASN A 22 -9.59 -9.96 0.04
CA ASN A 22 -10.47 -9.07 0.80
C ASN A 22 -9.82 -8.71 2.13
N GLY A 23 -10.20 -7.54 2.67
CA GLY A 23 -9.93 -7.17 4.05
C GLY A 23 -10.48 -8.19 5.02
N SER A 24 -9.97 -8.18 6.25
CA SER A 24 -10.29 -9.18 7.27
C SER A 24 -11.63 -8.91 7.97
N PHE A 25 -12.17 -7.70 7.83
CA PHE A 25 -13.38 -7.27 8.52
C PHE A 25 -14.45 -6.86 7.52
N GLU A 26 -15.70 -7.14 7.85
CA GLU A 26 -16.84 -6.56 7.16
C GLU A 26 -16.91 -5.06 7.48
N ALA A 27 -16.99 -4.22 6.45
CA ALA A 27 -16.98 -2.77 6.59
C ALA A 27 -18.20 -2.28 7.38
N ARG A 28 -17.95 -1.48 8.42
CA ARG A 28 -19.00 -0.98 9.32
C ARG A 28 -19.48 0.43 9.01
N GLY A 29 -18.74 1.15 8.19
CA GLY A 29 -19.04 2.53 7.83
C GLY A 29 -19.92 2.67 6.59
N PRO A 30 -20.46 3.86 6.34
CA PRO A 30 -21.11 4.14 5.08
C PRO A 30 -20.10 4.02 3.95
N THR A 31 -20.45 3.26 2.93
CA THR A 31 -19.66 3.15 1.72
C THR A 31 -19.74 4.45 0.93
N ASP A 32 -18.69 4.78 0.16
CA ASP A 32 -18.76 5.87 -0.80
C ASP A 32 -20.00 5.72 -1.71
N ALA A 33 -20.74 6.82 -1.92
CA ALA A 33 -22.00 6.80 -2.65
C ALA A 33 -21.86 6.22 -4.09
N ILE A 34 -20.68 6.36 -4.71
CA ILE A 34 -20.40 5.77 -6.02
C ILE A 34 -20.22 4.26 -5.90
N VAL A 35 -19.51 3.80 -4.87
CA VAL A 35 -19.32 2.37 -4.59
C VAL A 35 -20.67 1.72 -4.29
N GLU A 36 -21.47 2.34 -3.42
CA GLU A 36 -22.83 1.86 -3.12
C GLU A 36 -23.70 1.76 -4.36
N LYS A 37 -23.69 2.80 -5.19
CA LYS A 37 -24.47 2.82 -6.43
C LYS A 37 -24.05 1.77 -7.45
N LEU A 38 -22.76 1.47 -7.55
CA LEU A 38 -22.21 0.55 -8.57
C LEU A 38 -22.12 -0.89 -8.09
N PHE A 39 -22.01 -1.09 -6.79
CA PHE A 39 -21.64 -2.37 -6.18
C PHE A 39 -22.50 -2.75 -4.97
N GLY A 40 -23.53 -1.98 -4.63
CA GLY A 40 -24.39 -2.26 -3.47
C GLY A 40 -24.97 -3.68 -3.46
N ASP A 41 -25.29 -4.21 -4.64
CA ASP A 41 -25.77 -5.60 -4.81
C ASP A 41 -24.67 -6.66 -4.53
N THR A 42 -23.39 -6.25 -4.38
CA THR A 42 -22.26 -7.16 -4.09
C THR A 42 -21.79 -7.10 -2.65
N ALA A 43 -22.54 -6.43 -1.77
CA ALA A 43 -22.25 -6.43 -0.33
C ALA A 43 -22.20 -7.88 0.23
N PRO A 44 -21.42 -8.13 1.32
CA PRO A 44 -20.75 -7.12 2.14
C PRO A 44 -19.46 -6.56 1.55
N PHE A 45 -19.13 -5.31 1.92
CA PHE A 45 -17.84 -4.72 1.66
C PHE A 45 -16.87 -5.06 2.79
N PHE A 46 -15.56 -4.99 2.52
CA PHE A 46 -14.53 -5.38 3.47
C PHE A 46 -13.51 -4.27 3.69
N GLU A 47 -13.01 -4.17 4.91
CA GLU A 47 -11.92 -3.30 5.33
C GLU A 47 -10.81 -4.10 6.02
N TRP A 48 -9.58 -3.57 6.01
CA TRP A 48 -8.44 -4.24 6.62
C TRP A 48 -8.40 -4.06 8.13
N TRP A 49 -8.81 -2.90 8.61
CA TRP A 49 -8.95 -2.53 10.02
C TRP A 49 -9.97 -1.40 10.15
N ILE A 50 -10.43 -1.18 11.36
CA ILE A 50 -11.28 -0.05 11.69
C ILE A 50 -10.38 1.13 12.12
N VAL A 51 -10.60 2.30 11.55
CA VAL A 51 -9.90 3.52 11.95
C VAL A 51 -10.68 4.19 13.09
N ARG A 52 -10.00 4.41 14.22
CA ARG A 52 -10.53 5.16 15.36
C ARG A 52 -9.56 6.30 15.68
N ASP A 53 -10.09 7.49 15.98
CA ASP A 53 -9.29 8.58 16.51
C ASP A 53 -8.80 8.23 17.93
N LEU A 54 -7.63 8.74 18.30
CA LEU A 54 -7.10 8.57 19.66
C LEU A 54 -7.94 9.38 20.65
N GLU A 55 -8.16 8.84 21.83
CA GLU A 55 -8.78 9.53 22.94
C GLU A 55 -7.77 10.46 23.64
N ASN A 56 -8.25 11.45 24.39
CA ASN A 56 -7.37 12.41 25.05
C ASN A 56 -6.38 11.75 26.03
N GLU A 57 -6.83 10.74 26.76
CA GLU A 57 -5.98 9.96 27.68
C GLU A 57 -4.86 9.23 26.92
N GLU A 58 -5.17 8.63 25.78
CA GLU A 58 -4.16 7.97 24.91
C GLU A 58 -3.14 8.96 24.37
N ILE A 59 -3.60 10.16 23.98
CA ILE A 59 -2.72 11.24 23.50
C ILE A 59 -1.76 11.68 24.62
N GLU A 60 -2.28 11.90 25.83
CA GLU A 60 -1.48 12.30 26.99
C GLU A 60 -0.45 11.20 27.34
N ASP A 61 -0.86 9.93 27.35
CA ASP A 61 0.03 8.81 27.62
C ASP A 61 1.16 8.67 26.58
N ILE A 62 0.86 8.88 25.29
CA ILE A 62 1.85 8.83 24.22
C ILE A 62 2.86 9.95 24.37
N GLU A 63 2.39 11.20 24.58
CA GLU A 63 3.25 12.38 24.71
C GLU A 63 4.07 12.39 26.02
N ALA A 64 3.63 11.65 27.04
CA ALA A 64 4.33 11.50 28.32
C ALA A 64 5.42 10.41 28.33
N GLN A 65 5.49 9.57 27.29
CA GLN A 65 6.48 8.49 27.24
C GLN A 65 7.92 9.04 27.08
N ASP A 66 8.83 8.54 27.93
CA ASP A 66 10.25 8.90 27.85
C ASP A 66 10.86 8.51 26.48
N GLY A 67 11.51 9.48 25.85
CA GLY A 67 12.18 9.28 24.56
C GLY A 67 11.26 9.42 23.34
N VAL A 68 9.94 9.57 23.52
CA VAL A 68 9.01 9.84 22.44
C VAL A 68 8.99 11.34 22.13
N PRO A 69 9.22 11.76 20.86
CA PRO A 69 9.20 13.17 20.49
C PRO A 69 7.82 13.79 20.68
N GLN A 70 7.78 15.03 21.14
CA GLN A 70 6.52 15.79 21.22
C GLN A 70 5.85 15.92 19.85
N GLY A 71 4.52 15.85 19.82
CA GLY A 71 3.70 15.87 18.61
C GLY A 71 3.64 14.52 17.91
N THR A 72 4.09 13.44 18.55
CA THR A 72 3.96 12.07 18.03
C THR A 72 2.49 11.69 17.86
N ALA A 73 1.63 11.94 18.86
CA ALA A 73 0.20 11.66 18.76
C ALA A 73 -0.50 12.48 17.66
N ALA A 74 0.00 13.67 17.33
CA ALA A 74 -0.53 14.46 16.21
C ALA A 74 -0.18 13.87 14.83
N ARG A 75 0.96 13.20 14.71
CA ARG A 75 1.36 12.50 13.46
C ARG A 75 0.70 11.13 13.33
N TRP A 76 0.62 10.39 14.45
CA TRP A 76 0.07 9.04 14.57
C TRP A 76 -1.26 9.11 15.32
N CYS A 77 -2.23 9.82 14.72
CA CYS A 77 -3.44 10.29 15.40
C CYS A 77 -4.61 9.28 15.44
N HIS A 78 -4.39 8.08 14.92
CA HIS A 78 -5.41 7.03 14.90
C HIS A 78 -4.93 5.76 15.60
N ALA A 79 -5.89 4.94 16.04
CA ALA A 79 -5.69 3.54 16.34
C ALA A 79 -6.28 2.71 15.18
N PHE A 80 -5.53 1.73 14.70
CA PHE A 80 -5.99 0.77 13.70
C PHE A 80 -6.48 -0.49 14.42
N GLU A 81 -7.77 -0.52 14.75
CA GLU A 81 -8.36 -1.65 15.47
C GLU A 81 -8.42 -2.88 14.58
N GLY A 82 -7.89 -4.00 15.08
CA GLY A 82 -7.83 -5.27 14.36
C GLY A 82 -6.66 -5.41 13.38
N ILE A 83 -5.71 -4.45 13.34
CA ILE A 83 -4.57 -4.52 12.41
C ILE A 83 -3.71 -5.76 12.63
N ASP A 84 -3.49 -6.19 13.87
CA ASP A 84 -2.69 -7.39 14.16
C ASP A 84 -3.37 -8.65 13.60
N GLN A 85 -4.69 -8.77 13.79
CA GLN A 85 -5.48 -9.85 13.18
C GLN A 85 -5.45 -9.82 11.66
N ALA A 86 -5.48 -8.63 11.05
CA ALA A 86 -5.37 -8.49 9.61
C ALA A 86 -3.99 -8.92 9.09
N ILE A 87 -2.91 -8.56 9.79
CA ILE A 87 -1.55 -8.97 9.47
C ILE A 87 -1.41 -10.50 9.58
N GLU A 88 -1.89 -11.10 10.67
CA GLU A 88 -1.84 -12.55 10.88
C GLU A 88 -2.63 -13.30 9.80
N SER A 89 -3.85 -12.87 9.51
CA SER A 89 -4.69 -13.46 8.46
C SER A 89 -4.03 -13.37 7.07
N MET A 90 -3.34 -12.26 6.78
CA MET A 90 -2.59 -12.09 5.54
C MET A 90 -1.34 -12.97 5.51
N ASP A 91 -0.60 -13.09 6.62
CA ASP A 91 0.57 -13.98 6.73
C ASP A 91 0.19 -15.44 6.43
N GLU A 92 -0.94 -15.91 6.96
CA GLU A 92 -1.47 -17.24 6.67
C GLU A 92 -1.82 -17.42 5.20
N LYS A 93 -2.59 -16.50 4.61
CA LYS A 93 -2.95 -16.55 3.19
C LYS A 93 -1.74 -16.51 2.26
N LEU A 94 -0.76 -15.67 2.55
CA LEU A 94 0.45 -15.57 1.74
C LEU A 94 1.31 -16.84 1.82
N LYS A 95 1.33 -17.52 2.97
CA LYS A 95 1.99 -18.83 3.11
C LYS A 95 1.33 -19.92 2.25
N GLU A 96 -0.01 -19.86 2.12
CA GLU A 96 -0.77 -20.80 1.28
C GLU A 96 -0.62 -20.50 -0.21
N LEU A 97 -0.64 -19.23 -0.59
CA LEU A 97 -0.66 -18.79 -1.99
C LEU A 97 0.74 -18.72 -2.62
N GLY A 98 1.77 -18.57 -1.82
CA GLY A 98 3.15 -18.44 -2.28
C GLY A 98 3.62 -17.00 -2.51
N GLU A 99 4.77 -16.90 -3.17
CA GLU A 99 5.41 -15.62 -3.48
C GLU A 99 4.74 -14.95 -4.69
N PHE A 100 4.77 -13.62 -4.70
CA PHE A 100 4.22 -12.80 -5.79
C PHE A 100 5.31 -11.95 -6.45
N ASP A 101 5.17 -11.68 -7.74
CA ASP A 101 6.04 -10.73 -8.41
C ASP A 101 5.66 -9.29 -8.07
N LEU A 102 4.36 -8.97 -8.15
CA LEU A 102 3.80 -7.66 -7.93
C LEU A 102 2.69 -7.70 -6.89
N ALA A 103 2.74 -6.81 -5.90
CA ALA A 103 1.64 -6.56 -4.99
C ALA A 103 0.99 -5.21 -5.28
N VAL A 104 -0.33 -5.17 -5.41
CA VAL A 104 -1.10 -3.97 -5.77
C VAL A 104 -2.08 -3.63 -4.66
N GLY A 105 -1.97 -2.41 -4.15
CA GLY A 105 -2.89 -1.86 -3.14
C GLY A 105 -3.56 -0.58 -3.60
N PHE A 106 -4.84 -0.41 -3.27
CA PHE A 106 -5.60 0.81 -3.49
C PHE A 106 -6.09 1.38 -2.16
N SER A 107 -5.93 2.69 -1.95
CA SER A 107 -6.42 3.38 -0.75
C SER A 107 -5.95 2.66 0.53
N GLN A 108 -6.85 2.22 1.40
CA GLN A 108 -6.52 1.43 2.61
C GLN A 108 -5.71 0.16 2.27
N GLY A 109 -5.97 -0.47 1.12
CA GLY A 109 -5.17 -1.61 0.63
C GLY A 109 -3.72 -1.26 0.32
N ALA A 110 -3.42 -0.03 -0.13
CA ALA A 110 -2.04 0.43 -0.31
C ALA A 110 -1.34 0.68 1.04
N VAL A 111 -2.07 1.16 2.04
CA VAL A 111 -1.57 1.29 3.42
C VAL A 111 -1.27 -0.09 4.00
N MET A 112 -2.19 -1.05 3.86
CA MET A 112 -1.98 -2.44 4.32
C MET A 112 -0.76 -3.07 3.65
N LEU A 113 -0.59 -2.89 2.35
CA LEU A 113 0.57 -3.36 1.62
C LEU A 113 1.88 -2.75 2.14
N THR A 114 1.87 -1.47 2.49
CA THR A 114 3.00 -0.76 3.08
C THR A 114 3.34 -1.31 4.48
N ILE A 115 2.33 -1.53 5.31
CA ILE A 115 2.47 -2.13 6.65
C ILE A 115 3.04 -3.55 6.54
N LEU A 116 2.48 -4.40 5.69
CA LEU A 116 2.95 -5.77 5.46
C LEU A 116 4.39 -5.79 4.93
N SER A 117 4.74 -4.89 4.01
CA SER A 117 6.12 -4.80 3.49
C SER A 117 7.12 -4.57 4.62
N MET A 118 6.83 -3.64 5.53
CA MET A 118 7.70 -3.37 6.67
C MET A 118 7.68 -4.48 7.72
N TRP A 119 6.52 -5.04 8.00
CA TRP A 119 6.39 -6.14 8.95
C TRP A 119 7.20 -7.36 8.49
N TYR A 120 7.11 -7.74 7.21
CA TYR A 120 7.92 -8.81 6.64
C TYR A 120 9.40 -8.46 6.59
N HIS A 121 9.75 -7.23 6.25
CA HIS A 121 11.14 -6.79 6.25
C HIS A 121 11.77 -6.93 7.65
N LYS A 122 11.05 -6.60 8.71
CA LYS A 122 11.52 -6.80 10.09
C LYS A 122 11.59 -8.26 10.49
N LYS A 123 10.62 -9.09 10.08
CA LYS A 123 10.53 -10.50 10.45
C LYS A 123 11.45 -11.40 9.65
N THR A 124 11.56 -11.17 8.34
CA THR A 124 12.33 -11.99 7.39
C THR A 124 12.98 -11.12 6.32
N PRO A 125 14.06 -10.37 6.64
CA PRO A 125 14.65 -9.37 5.74
C PRO A 125 15.15 -9.92 4.40
N THR A 126 15.42 -11.22 4.34
CA THR A 126 16.04 -11.88 3.18
C THR A 126 15.03 -12.53 2.24
N LYS A 127 13.75 -12.58 2.61
CA LYS A 127 12.70 -13.27 1.83
C LYS A 127 11.45 -12.40 1.69
N PRO A 128 11.44 -11.45 0.73
CA PRO A 128 10.25 -10.65 0.46
C PRO A 128 9.17 -11.53 -0.21
N TRP A 129 7.89 -11.30 0.15
CA TRP A 129 6.74 -11.96 -0.47
C TRP A 129 6.39 -11.40 -1.87
N TRP A 130 6.93 -10.24 -2.22
CA TRP A 130 6.79 -9.59 -3.53
C TRP A 130 8.06 -8.84 -3.90
N LYS A 131 8.26 -8.64 -5.19
CA LYS A 131 9.45 -7.97 -5.74
C LYS A 131 9.20 -6.49 -6.01
N LEU A 132 7.96 -6.12 -6.30
CA LEU A 132 7.53 -4.76 -6.63
C LEU A 132 6.21 -4.43 -5.94
N VAL A 133 6.08 -3.20 -5.49
CA VAL A 133 4.87 -2.65 -4.86
C VAL A 133 4.24 -1.61 -5.80
N LEU A 134 2.93 -1.71 -6.05
CA LEU A 134 2.14 -0.69 -6.73
C LEU A 134 1.08 -0.14 -5.77
N CYS A 135 1.30 1.08 -5.28
CA CYS A 135 0.38 1.82 -4.44
C CYS A 135 -0.47 2.77 -5.28
N VAL A 136 -1.79 2.63 -5.26
CA VAL A 136 -2.71 3.53 -5.96
C VAL A 136 -3.52 4.32 -4.95
N CYS A 137 -3.40 5.64 -4.97
CA CYS A 137 -4.08 6.56 -4.04
C CYS A 137 -3.93 6.13 -2.56
N GLY A 138 -2.77 5.56 -2.20
CA GLY A 138 -2.46 5.21 -0.81
C GLY A 138 -2.21 6.45 0.02
N VAL A 139 -2.39 6.34 1.35
CA VAL A 139 -2.21 7.45 2.27
C VAL A 139 -1.22 7.11 3.38
N TYR A 140 -0.73 8.12 4.08
CA TYR A 140 0.16 7.93 5.22
C TYR A 140 -0.49 7.06 6.32
N PRO A 141 0.16 5.99 6.80
CA PRO A 141 -0.37 5.11 7.84
C PRO A 141 -0.30 5.80 9.22
N ARG A 142 -1.35 6.53 9.61
CA ARG A 142 -1.41 7.32 10.85
C ARG A 142 -1.77 6.50 12.10
N GLY A 143 -1.73 5.18 12.03
CA GLY A 143 -2.03 4.30 13.17
C GLY A 143 -0.88 4.26 14.17
N ILE A 144 -1.13 4.65 15.42
CA ILE A 144 -0.12 4.64 16.49
C ILE A 144 0.44 3.24 16.75
N ASN A 145 -0.41 2.22 16.63
CA ASN A 145 -0.06 0.83 16.85
C ASN A 145 0.75 0.17 15.72
N VAL A 146 1.01 0.90 14.62
CA VAL A 146 1.96 0.49 13.57
C VAL A 146 3.16 1.44 13.46
N ARG A 147 3.24 2.46 14.32
CA ARG A 147 4.31 3.48 14.30
C ARG A 147 5.70 2.85 14.30
N GLU A 148 5.95 1.86 15.14
CA GLU A 148 7.23 1.19 15.29
C GLU A 148 7.76 0.56 14.00
N LEU A 149 6.91 0.32 13.01
CA LEU A 149 7.35 -0.16 11.71
C LEU A 149 8.05 0.94 10.90
N PHE A 150 7.71 2.21 11.13
CA PHE A 150 8.08 3.34 10.28
C PHE A 150 8.86 4.45 10.98
N GLU A 151 8.98 4.36 12.30
CA GLU A 151 9.65 5.38 13.10
C GLU A 151 10.41 4.75 14.25
N GLU A 152 11.65 5.17 14.47
CA GLU A 152 12.43 4.82 15.66
C GLU A 152 11.89 5.56 16.89
N ASN A 153 12.28 5.16 18.09
CA ASN A 153 11.78 5.77 19.32
C ASN A 153 12.03 7.29 19.37
N ASP A 154 13.16 7.75 18.82
CA ASP A 154 13.54 9.18 18.76
C ASP A 154 12.82 9.94 17.62
N GLY A 155 11.90 9.32 16.92
CA GLY A 155 11.13 9.94 15.83
C GLY A 155 11.80 9.91 14.46
N LYS A 156 12.96 9.24 14.35
CA LYS A 156 13.62 9.10 13.06
C LYS A 156 12.87 8.16 12.15
N PRO A 157 12.56 8.56 10.90
CA PRO A 157 11.80 7.73 9.98
C PRO A 157 12.60 6.50 9.52
N ILE A 158 11.90 5.37 9.47
CA ILE A 158 12.38 4.11 8.88
C ILE A 158 11.73 3.99 7.51
N LEU A 159 12.54 4.00 6.45
CA LEU A 159 12.02 3.92 5.08
C LEU A 159 11.72 2.48 4.68
N VAL A 160 10.66 2.31 3.89
CA VAL A 160 10.24 1.03 3.29
C VAL A 160 11.23 0.64 2.20
N PRO A 161 12.02 -0.44 2.34
CA PRO A 161 13.14 -0.74 1.44
C PRO A 161 12.71 -1.59 0.23
N PHE A 162 11.55 -1.25 -0.36
CA PHE A 162 11.00 -1.98 -1.51
C PHE A 162 10.96 -1.11 -2.76
N PRO A 163 11.21 -1.69 -3.95
CA PRO A 163 10.90 -1.05 -5.22
C PRO A 163 9.42 -0.70 -5.29
N SER A 164 9.08 0.53 -5.69
CA SER A 164 7.68 0.96 -5.63
C SER A 164 7.28 1.90 -6.76
N ILE A 165 6.03 1.73 -7.18
CA ILE A 165 5.33 2.63 -8.09
C ILE A 165 4.13 3.21 -7.34
N HIS A 166 3.97 4.52 -7.39
CA HIS A 166 2.88 5.24 -6.75
C HIS A 166 2.04 5.94 -7.82
N VAL A 167 0.78 5.54 -7.94
CA VAL A 167 -0.20 6.16 -8.85
C VAL A 167 -1.12 7.06 -8.06
N VAL A 168 -1.19 8.34 -8.42
CA VAL A 168 -1.88 9.36 -7.62
C VAL A 168 -2.77 10.23 -8.50
N GLY A 169 -3.99 10.49 -8.06
CA GLY A 169 -4.90 11.42 -8.73
C GLY A 169 -4.64 12.88 -8.32
N GLN A 170 -4.36 13.75 -9.28
CA GLN A 170 -4.11 15.18 -9.01
C GLN A 170 -5.32 15.93 -8.41
N LYS A 171 -6.53 15.40 -8.61
CA LYS A 171 -7.79 15.93 -8.05
C LYS A 171 -8.28 15.13 -6.83
N ASP A 172 -7.44 14.23 -6.31
CA ASP A 172 -7.73 13.51 -5.08
C ASP A 172 -7.62 14.47 -3.88
N SER A 173 -8.62 14.49 -3.02
CA SER A 173 -8.57 15.25 -1.76
C SER A 173 -7.42 14.80 -0.85
N LEU A 174 -6.99 13.54 -1.01
CA LEU A 174 -5.88 12.90 -0.28
C LEU A 174 -4.54 12.94 -1.04
N TYR A 175 -4.44 13.74 -2.10
CA TYR A 175 -3.23 13.84 -2.94
C TYR A 175 -1.95 14.06 -2.11
N LYS A 176 -1.98 15.00 -1.16
CA LYS A 176 -0.81 15.29 -0.30
C LYS A 176 -0.42 14.10 0.57
N GLU A 177 -1.38 13.38 1.10
CA GLU A 177 -1.17 12.17 1.90
C GLU A 177 -0.53 11.05 1.05
N SER A 178 -0.94 10.94 -0.22
CA SER A 178 -0.35 9.99 -1.16
C SER A 178 1.11 10.31 -1.48
N LEU A 179 1.47 11.59 -1.56
CA LEU A 179 2.86 12.01 -1.71
C LEU A 179 3.69 11.67 -0.47
N VAL A 180 3.13 11.87 0.73
CA VAL A 180 3.79 11.46 1.98
C VAL A 180 4.02 9.95 2.02
N LEU A 181 3.01 9.14 1.66
CA LEU A 181 3.19 7.68 1.57
C LEU A 181 4.32 7.32 0.60
N LYS A 182 4.35 7.93 -0.58
CA LYS A 182 5.45 7.73 -1.54
C LYS A 182 6.80 8.01 -0.88
N ASP A 183 6.92 9.10 -0.11
CA ASP A 183 8.18 9.49 0.52
C ASP A 183 8.60 8.59 1.69
N MET A 184 7.72 7.73 2.17
CA MET A 184 8.06 6.65 3.11
C MET A 184 8.85 5.51 2.46
N TYR A 185 8.83 5.38 1.14
CA TYR A 185 9.63 4.37 0.43
C TYR A 185 11.02 4.92 0.10
N THR A 186 12.03 4.06 0.17
CA THR A 186 13.39 4.46 -0.24
C THR A 186 13.42 4.89 -1.70
N PRO A 187 14.13 5.97 -2.05
CA PRO A 187 14.27 6.38 -3.45
C PRO A 187 14.87 5.29 -4.34
N HIS A 188 15.85 4.55 -3.80
CA HIS A 188 16.53 3.46 -4.48
C HIS A 188 16.55 2.23 -3.57
N ALA A 189 15.70 1.26 -3.84
CA ALA A 189 15.71 0.00 -3.13
C ALA A 189 16.95 -0.82 -3.54
N ARG A 190 17.62 -1.45 -2.56
CA ARG A 190 18.87 -2.20 -2.79
C ARG A 190 18.68 -3.30 -3.84
N GLY A 191 19.46 -3.23 -4.90
CA GLY A 191 19.41 -4.21 -6.01
C GLY A 191 18.26 -4.02 -6.98
N SER A 192 17.47 -2.95 -6.84
CA SER A 192 16.41 -2.59 -7.78
C SER A 192 16.96 -1.83 -8.98
N PRO A 193 16.53 -2.16 -10.21
CA PRO A 193 16.78 -1.33 -11.38
C PRO A 193 15.82 -0.12 -11.45
N LEU A 194 14.73 -0.14 -10.67
CA LEU A 194 13.73 0.92 -10.64
C LEU A 194 13.95 1.83 -9.44
N GLU A 195 14.01 3.13 -9.70
CA GLU A 195 13.82 4.13 -8.67
C GLU A 195 12.35 4.15 -8.21
N ARG A 196 12.09 4.63 -6.99
CA ARG A 196 10.74 4.92 -6.53
C ARG A 196 10.05 5.84 -7.55
N LEU A 197 8.99 5.34 -8.21
CA LEU A 197 8.32 6.04 -9.30
C LEU A 197 7.01 6.66 -8.84
N LEU A 198 6.78 7.92 -9.19
CA LEU A 198 5.49 8.60 -9.07
C LEU A 198 4.86 8.75 -10.46
N ILE A 199 3.63 8.31 -10.60
CA ILE A 199 2.81 8.51 -11.80
C ILE A 199 1.52 9.23 -11.41
N GLU A 200 1.28 10.37 -12.02
CA GLU A 200 0.10 11.18 -11.74
C GLU A 200 -0.93 11.07 -12.86
N HIS A 201 -2.21 11.18 -12.49
CA HIS A 201 -3.31 11.28 -13.46
C HIS A 201 -4.27 12.42 -13.08
N ASP A 202 -5.06 12.88 -14.03
CA ASP A 202 -5.97 14.03 -13.90
C ASP A 202 -7.27 13.73 -13.12
N GLY A 203 -7.41 12.53 -12.56
CA GLY A 203 -8.56 12.09 -11.79
C GLY A 203 -8.46 12.37 -10.29
N GLY A 204 -9.47 11.92 -9.54
CA GLY A 204 -9.53 11.92 -8.08
C GLY A 204 -9.09 10.58 -7.47
N HIS A 205 -9.68 10.21 -6.32
CA HIS A 205 -9.39 9.00 -5.55
C HIS A 205 -9.86 7.73 -6.24
N LYS A 206 -9.16 7.29 -7.29
CA LYS A 206 -9.54 6.12 -8.10
C LYS A 206 -8.42 5.68 -9.03
N PHE A 207 -8.51 4.46 -9.53
CA PHE A 207 -7.77 4.08 -10.73
C PHE A 207 -8.17 4.93 -11.94
N PRO A 208 -7.26 5.28 -12.84
CA PRO A 208 -7.60 5.94 -14.12
C PRO A 208 -8.64 5.12 -14.91
N SER A 209 -9.58 5.79 -15.54
CA SER A 209 -10.59 5.11 -16.36
C SER A 209 -9.95 4.44 -17.58
N PRO A 210 -10.07 3.12 -17.78
CA PRO A 210 -9.39 2.40 -18.87
C PRO A 210 -9.68 2.98 -20.25
N GLY A 211 -10.93 3.33 -20.53
CA GLY A 211 -11.34 3.86 -21.84
C GLY A 211 -10.76 5.25 -22.19
N ARG A 212 -10.32 6.03 -21.20
CA ARG A 212 -9.73 7.36 -21.41
C ARG A 212 -8.20 7.37 -21.23
N HIS A 213 -7.65 6.38 -20.57
CA HIS A 213 -6.26 6.33 -20.14
C HIS A 213 -5.55 5.07 -20.65
N THR A 214 -5.85 4.64 -21.87
CA THR A 214 -5.24 3.44 -22.50
C THR A 214 -3.71 3.54 -22.52
N LYS A 215 -3.18 4.71 -22.91
CA LYS A 215 -1.72 4.95 -22.93
C LYS A 215 -1.12 4.85 -21.52
N PHE A 216 -1.77 5.39 -20.51
CA PHE A 216 -1.33 5.29 -19.12
C PHE A 216 -1.12 3.81 -18.70
N TYR A 217 -2.08 2.95 -19.01
CA TYR A 217 -1.96 1.54 -18.66
C TYR A 217 -0.91 0.79 -19.48
N ALA A 218 -0.75 1.15 -20.76
CA ALA A 218 0.32 0.61 -21.58
C ALA A 218 1.71 0.99 -21.01
N ASP A 219 1.94 2.28 -20.73
CA ASP A 219 3.20 2.75 -20.16
C ASP A 219 3.48 2.14 -18.78
N LEU A 220 2.45 1.98 -17.94
CA LEU A 220 2.57 1.33 -16.63
C LEU A 220 2.93 -0.16 -16.77
N ALA A 221 2.28 -0.87 -17.67
CA ALA A 221 2.57 -2.28 -17.95
C ALA A 221 3.99 -2.45 -18.50
N ASP A 222 4.42 -1.61 -19.43
CA ASP A 222 5.78 -1.61 -19.97
C ASP A 222 6.82 -1.38 -18.85
N THR A 223 6.56 -0.44 -17.95
CA THR A 223 7.42 -0.17 -16.79
C THR A 223 7.53 -1.40 -15.87
N ILE A 224 6.42 -2.07 -15.60
CA ILE A 224 6.38 -3.27 -14.76
C ILE A 224 7.14 -4.42 -15.43
N TRP A 225 6.90 -4.69 -16.72
CA TRP A 225 7.60 -5.75 -17.45
C TRP A 225 9.09 -5.47 -17.60
N GLN A 226 9.48 -4.21 -17.84
CA GLN A 226 10.89 -3.82 -17.88
C GLN A 226 11.58 -4.10 -16.55
N PHE A 227 10.95 -3.73 -15.42
CA PHE A 227 11.48 -4.03 -14.08
C PHE A 227 11.77 -5.53 -13.91
N PHE A 228 10.82 -6.41 -14.27
CA PHE A 228 11.03 -7.85 -14.12
C PHE A 228 12.10 -8.40 -15.07
N THR A 229 12.19 -7.86 -16.28
CA THR A 229 13.25 -8.21 -17.22
C THR A 229 14.63 -7.85 -16.66
N ASP A 230 14.77 -6.65 -16.11
CA ASP A 230 16.05 -6.14 -15.60
C ASP A 230 16.51 -6.90 -14.34
N ILE A 231 15.60 -7.23 -13.40
CA ILE A 231 15.98 -8.04 -12.23
C ILE A 231 16.37 -9.47 -12.63
N HIS A 232 15.74 -10.04 -13.65
CA HIS A 232 16.08 -11.37 -14.15
C HIS A 232 17.50 -11.38 -14.76
N HIS A 233 17.82 -10.41 -15.63
CA HIS A 233 19.15 -10.29 -16.22
C HIS A 233 20.22 -10.07 -15.15
N ASN A 234 19.97 -9.23 -14.15
CA ASN A 234 20.90 -8.96 -13.04
C ASN A 234 21.12 -10.20 -12.16
N SER A 235 20.16 -11.10 -12.05
CA SER A 235 20.30 -12.34 -11.28
C SER A 235 21.16 -13.38 -12.00
N VAL A 236 21.06 -13.45 -13.33
CA VAL A 236 21.87 -14.36 -14.18
C VAL A 236 23.32 -13.87 -14.29
N ALA A 237 23.56 -12.57 -14.33
CA ALA A 237 24.91 -12.00 -14.44
C ALA A 237 25.77 -12.13 -13.16
N ARG A 238 25.21 -12.61 -12.05
CA ARG A 238 25.91 -12.80 -10.76
C ARG A 238 26.27 -14.25 -10.45
N LEU A 239 26.03 -15.18 -11.39
CA LEU A 239 26.44 -16.58 -11.34
C LEU A 239 27.74 -16.79 -12.13
#